data_87b3479830cbc638a86fcdfcc85c4dd0
#
_entry.id   87b3479830cbc638a86fcdfcc85c4dd0
#
_cell.length_a   1.000
_cell.length_b   1.000
_cell.length_c   1.000
_cell.angle_alpha   90.00
_cell.angle_beta   90.00
_cell.angle_gamma   90.00
#
_symmetry.space_group_name_H-M   'P 1'
#
loop_
_entity.id
_entity.type
_entity.pdbx_description
1 polymer ?
#
loop_
_entity_poly.entity_id
_entity_poly.type
_entity_poly.pdbx_seq_one_letter_code
_entity_poly.pdbx_strand_id
1 'polypeptide(L)'
;MKFETLDAWLHHIEGLHAQAIDLGLDRMETMLKRLDIRFKCPVFTVGGTNGKGSTCAFIESALLAGGYSVGVHTSPHLIRFNERVRINGKDAKDEELIRQFEKVEAARGEMTLSYFEYTLLGILLLFAEKDLDAVVLEIGLGGRLDAVNTVEPSVSVITSIGIDHTAYLGTTRESIGWEKAHIYRSGKPAICADANPPITVEQYADKIGAELLVIGKNFRFEHNHSDKTWNFYGSRGELRNLPLPTMSGE
;
A
#
# COMPACT_ATOMS: atom_id res chain seq x y z
N MET A 1 -1.53 -4.16 -29.50
CA MET A 1 -2.96 -4.42 -29.33
C MET A 1 -3.56 -3.18 -28.68
N LYS A 2 -4.72 -2.71 -29.10
CA LYS A 2 -5.37 -1.51 -28.52
C LYS A 2 -6.83 -1.86 -28.25
N PHE A 3 -7.27 -1.54 -27.03
CA PHE A 3 -8.67 -1.61 -26.64
C PHE A 3 -9.18 -0.18 -26.36
N GLU A 4 -10.41 0.10 -26.74
CA GLU A 4 -10.97 1.46 -26.65
C GLU A 4 -11.54 1.80 -25.27
N THR A 5 -11.86 0.77 -24.46
CA THR A 5 -12.47 0.96 -23.15
C THR A 5 -11.61 0.32 -22.04
N LEU A 6 -11.72 0.86 -20.81
CA LEU A 6 -11.06 0.31 -19.66
C LEU A 6 -11.51 -1.13 -19.35
N ASP A 7 -12.81 -1.40 -19.46
CA ASP A 7 -13.35 -2.75 -19.24
C ASP A 7 -12.78 -3.79 -20.21
N ALA A 8 -12.61 -3.41 -21.49
CA ALA A 8 -12.00 -4.30 -22.48
C ALA A 8 -10.52 -4.59 -22.15
N TRP A 9 -9.78 -3.60 -21.62
CA TRP A 9 -8.44 -3.79 -21.12
C TRP A 9 -8.40 -4.72 -19.92
N LEU A 10 -9.26 -4.50 -18.92
CA LEU A 10 -9.32 -5.32 -17.71
C LEU A 10 -9.65 -6.77 -18.05
N HIS A 11 -10.60 -7.00 -18.95
CA HIS A 11 -10.94 -8.35 -19.41
C HIS A 11 -9.77 -9.04 -20.15
N HIS A 12 -9.03 -8.30 -20.98
CA HIS A 12 -7.82 -8.81 -21.61
C HIS A 12 -6.77 -9.21 -20.58
N ILE A 13 -6.52 -8.34 -19.59
CA ILE A 13 -5.52 -8.54 -18.55
C ILE A 13 -5.84 -9.79 -17.70
N GLU A 14 -7.11 -10.05 -17.38
CA GLU A 14 -7.55 -11.25 -16.66
C GLU A 14 -7.17 -12.55 -17.36
N GLY A 15 -7.10 -12.54 -18.68
CA GLY A 15 -6.75 -13.71 -19.50
C GLY A 15 -5.25 -13.92 -19.71
N LEU A 16 -4.38 -13.00 -19.26
CA LEU A 16 -2.94 -13.06 -19.58
C LEU A 16 -2.15 -14.05 -18.72
N HIS A 17 -2.64 -14.43 -17.56
CA HIS A 17 -1.94 -15.29 -16.64
C HIS A 17 -2.83 -16.42 -16.14
N ALA A 18 -2.25 -17.63 -16.02
CA ALA A 18 -3.03 -18.82 -15.67
C ALA A 18 -3.51 -18.83 -14.21
N GLN A 19 -2.81 -18.12 -13.32
CA GLN A 19 -3.13 -18.05 -11.89
C GLN A 19 -3.62 -16.66 -11.51
N ALA A 20 -4.77 -16.59 -10.81
CA ALA A 20 -5.30 -15.31 -10.34
C ALA A 20 -4.40 -14.65 -9.30
N ILE A 21 -3.76 -15.46 -8.44
CA ILE A 21 -2.78 -15.03 -7.44
C ILE A 21 -1.50 -15.83 -7.68
N ASP A 22 -0.45 -15.14 -8.10
CA ASP A 22 0.88 -15.69 -8.28
C ASP A 22 1.90 -14.78 -7.59
N LEU A 23 2.29 -15.18 -6.38
CA LEU A 23 3.16 -14.40 -5.52
C LEU A 23 4.62 -14.52 -5.96
N GLY A 24 5.28 -13.39 -6.13
CA GLY A 24 6.68 -13.31 -6.52
C GLY A 24 7.06 -11.90 -6.93
N LEU A 25 8.34 -11.57 -6.90
CA LEU A 25 8.82 -10.21 -7.17
C LEU A 25 9.53 -10.09 -8.53
N ASP A 26 10.04 -11.18 -9.09
CA ASP A 26 10.94 -11.17 -10.25
C ASP A 26 10.33 -10.49 -11.50
N ARG A 27 9.04 -10.78 -11.78
CA ARG A 27 8.33 -10.17 -12.91
C ARG A 27 8.18 -8.66 -12.71
N MET A 28 7.76 -8.26 -11.52
CA MET A 28 7.60 -6.85 -11.17
C MET A 28 8.93 -6.11 -11.22
N GLU A 29 10.00 -6.64 -10.63
CA GLU A 29 11.33 -6.04 -10.67
C GLU A 29 11.84 -5.86 -12.11
N THR A 30 11.60 -6.87 -12.95
CA THR A 30 11.96 -6.81 -14.37
C THR A 30 11.18 -5.71 -15.07
N MET A 31 9.87 -5.62 -14.82
CA MET A 31 9.01 -4.62 -15.46
C MET A 31 9.27 -3.21 -14.96
N LEU A 32 9.52 -3.01 -13.66
CA LEU A 32 9.90 -1.70 -13.12
C LEU A 32 11.17 -1.16 -13.79
N LYS A 33 12.15 -2.04 -14.05
CA LYS A 33 13.39 -1.68 -14.78
C LYS A 33 13.11 -1.36 -16.24
N ARG A 34 12.30 -2.16 -16.96
CA ARG A 34 11.96 -1.93 -18.37
C ARG A 34 11.19 -0.62 -18.58
N LEU A 35 10.31 -0.29 -17.64
CA LEU A 35 9.46 0.90 -17.69
C LEU A 35 10.12 2.13 -17.04
N ASP A 36 11.31 1.98 -16.44
CA ASP A 36 12.06 3.01 -15.69
C ASP A 36 11.19 3.74 -14.64
N ILE A 37 10.35 2.96 -13.94
CA ILE A 37 9.47 3.51 -12.90
C ILE A 37 10.29 3.84 -11.66
N ARG A 38 10.31 5.11 -11.28
CA ARG A 38 11.01 5.63 -10.10
C ARG A 38 10.23 6.77 -9.48
N PHE A 39 10.20 6.80 -8.16
CA PHE A 39 9.62 7.90 -7.40
C PHE A 39 10.71 8.79 -6.81
N LYS A 40 10.55 10.10 -6.95
CA LYS A 40 11.41 11.12 -6.32
C LYS A 40 10.85 11.60 -5.00
N CYS A 41 9.57 11.34 -4.76
CA CYS A 41 8.85 11.69 -3.54
C CYS A 41 8.83 10.52 -2.55
N PRO A 42 8.52 10.78 -1.27
CA PRO A 42 8.29 9.74 -0.27
C PRO A 42 7.18 8.76 -0.68
N VAL A 43 7.44 7.47 -0.42
CA VAL A 43 6.47 6.39 -0.61
C VAL A 43 6.09 5.82 0.75
N PHE A 44 4.78 5.76 1.01
CA PHE A 44 4.21 5.12 2.18
C PHE A 44 3.64 3.76 1.78
N THR A 45 4.14 2.69 2.36
CA THR A 45 3.62 1.34 2.11
C THR A 45 2.80 0.88 3.32
N VAL A 46 1.55 0.52 3.07
CA VAL A 46 0.59 0.14 4.12
C VAL A 46 0.18 -1.32 3.97
N GLY A 47 0.57 -2.14 4.93
CA GLY A 47 0.18 -3.54 5.05
C GLY A 47 -0.65 -3.79 6.31
N GLY A 48 -1.16 -5.01 6.46
CA GLY A 48 -1.95 -5.41 7.62
C GLY A 48 -3.08 -6.36 7.24
N THR A 49 -3.81 -6.86 8.23
CA THR A 49 -5.00 -7.68 7.99
C THR A 49 -6.21 -6.77 7.76
N ASN A 50 -6.54 -5.91 8.72
CA ASN A 50 -7.64 -4.96 8.64
C ASN A 50 -7.13 -3.53 8.75
N GLY A 51 -7.90 -2.55 8.24
CA GLY A 51 -7.60 -1.13 8.39
C GLY A 51 -6.60 -0.54 7.39
N LYS A 52 -6.09 -1.32 6.42
CA LYS A 52 -5.15 -0.83 5.40
C LYS A 52 -5.71 0.36 4.61
N GLY A 53 -6.86 0.18 3.95
CA GLY A 53 -7.50 1.21 3.14
C GLY A 53 -7.88 2.45 3.97
N SER A 54 -8.37 2.27 5.22
CA SER A 54 -8.64 3.38 6.14
C SER A 54 -7.36 4.17 6.47
N THR A 55 -6.25 3.47 6.71
CA THR A 55 -4.95 4.10 6.97
C THR A 55 -4.47 4.88 5.73
N CYS A 56 -4.61 4.29 4.53
CA CYS A 56 -4.29 4.99 3.27
C CYS A 56 -5.11 6.26 3.11
N ALA A 57 -6.43 6.20 3.36
CA ALA A 57 -7.32 7.36 3.28
C ALA A 57 -6.97 8.43 4.32
N PHE A 58 -6.52 8.03 5.51
CA PHE A 58 -6.08 8.96 6.56
C PHE A 58 -4.80 9.70 6.16
N ILE A 59 -3.81 8.97 5.63
CA ILE A 59 -2.56 9.55 5.14
C ILE A 59 -2.86 10.50 3.96
N GLU A 60 -3.72 10.08 3.01
CA GLU A 60 -4.17 10.93 1.91
C GLU A 60 -4.77 12.24 2.41
N SER A 61 -5.76 12.15 3.32
CA SER A 61 -6.44 13.32 3.86
C SER A 61 -5.50 14.27 4.58
N ALA A 62 -4.56 13.76 5.36
CA ALA A 62 -3.58 14.56 6.08
C ALA A 62 -2.62 15.28 5.13
N LEU A 63 -2.14 14.60 4.10
CA LEU A 63 -1.25 15.18 3.08
C LEU A 63 -1.97 16.27 2.27
N LEU A 64 -3.20 16.01 1.83
CA LEU A 64 -4.02 16.99 1.10
C LEU A 64 -4.33 18.21 1.96
N ALA A 65 -4.66 18.03 3.23
CA ALA A 65 -4.88 19.13 4.16
C ALA A 65 -3.60 19.96 4.40
N GLY A 66 -2.44 19.33 4.29
CA GLY A 66 -1.13 19.99 4.31
C GLY A 66 -0.74 20.70 3.01
N GLY A 67 -1.58 20.62 1.97
CA GLY A 67 -1.32 21.25 0.66
C GLY A 67 -0.43 20.43 -0.27
N TYR A 68 -0.17 19.14 0.06
CA TYR A 68 0.64 18.26 -0.75
C TYR A 68 -0.20 17.56 -1.83
N SER A 69 0.43 17.30 -2.98
CA SER A 69 -0.12 16.45 -4.02
C SER A 69 0.18 14.97 -3.73
N VAL A 70 -0.82 14.10 -3.83
CA VAL A 70 -0.67 12.70 -3.43
C VAL A 70 -1.33 11.74 -4.42
N GLY A 71 -0.62 10.64 -4.72
CA GLY A 71 -1.16 9.48 -5.42
C GLY A 71 -1.42 8.34 -4.43
N VAL A 72 -2.58 7.70 -4.52
CA VAL A 72 -2.97 6.62 -3.61
C VAL A 72 -3.44 5.41 -4.40
N HIS A 73 -2.84 4.25 -4.11
CA HIS A 73 -3.31 2.95 -4.58
C HIS A 73 -3.92 2.16 -3.42
N THR A 74 -5.14 1.67 -3.62
CA THR A 74 -5.85 0.78 -2.67
C THR A 74 -6.47 -0.41 -3.39
N SER A 75 -6.70 -1.52 -2.69
CA SER A 75 -7.34 -2.73 -3.24
C SER A 75 -8.07 -3.55 -2.16
N PRO A 76 -9.14 -4.28 -2.54
CA PRO A 76 -9.81 -4.24 -3.84
C PRO A 76 -10.66 -2.98 -4.04
N HIS A 77 -11.24 -2.80 -5.22
CA HIS A 77 -12.33 -1.83 -5.46
C HIS A 77 -13.69 -2.44 -5.08
N LEU A 78 -14.67 -1.59 -4.86
CA LEU A 78 -16.04 -2.02 -4.52
C LEU A 78 -16.96 -2.07 -5.76
N ILE A 79 -16.90 -1.08 -6.63
CA ILE A 79 -17.77 -0.94 -7.79
C ILE A 79 -16.97 -0.77 -9.08
N ARG A 80 -16.00 0.16 -9.10
CA ARG A 80 -15.25 0.51 -10.31
C ARG A 80 -13.76 0.38 -10.09
N PHE A 81 -13.05 -0.11 -11.10
CA PHE A 81 -11.59 -0.26 -11.05
C PHE A 81 -10.87 1.04 -10.66
N ASN A 82 -11.37 2.19 -11.11
CA ASN A 82 -10.80 3.52 -10.86
C ASN A 82 -10.61 3.83 -9.36
N GLU A 83 -11.45 3.27 -8.48
CA GLU A 83 -11.35 3.40 -7.03
C GLU A 83 -9.98 2.96 -6.49
N ARG A 84 -9.28 2.07 -7.24
CA ARG A 84 -7.92 1.63 -6.87
C ARG A 84 -6.85 2.70 -7.06
N VAL A 85 -7.19 3.82 -7.70
CA VAL A 85 -6.21 4.83 -8.13
C VAL A 85 -6.77 6.21 -7.91
N ARG A 86 -6.30 6.87 -6.88
CA ARG A 86 -6.67 8.26 -6.62
C ARG A 86 -5.48 9.18 -6.79
N ILE A 87 -5.72 10.34 -7.37
CA ILE A 87 -4.76 11.45 -7.47
C ILE A 87 -5.43 12.69 -6.90
N ASN A 88 -4.85 13.23 -5.84
CA ASN A 88 -5.38 14.38 -5.13
C ASN A 88 -6.86 14.22 -4.73
N GLY A 89 -7.21 13.07 -4.16
CA GLY A 89 -8.55 12.74 -3.68
C GLY A 89 -9.59 12.42 -4.77
N LYS A 90 -9.18 12.27 -6.03
CA LYS A 90 -10.08 11.97 -7.15
C LYS A 90 -9.64 10.69 -7.85
N ASP A 91 -10.61 9.86 -8.21
CA ASP A 91 -10.35 8.66 -8.99
C ASP A 91 -9.72 9.04 -10.35
N ALA A 92 -8.76 8.22 -10.78
CA ALA A 92 -8.15 8.37 -12.10
C ALA A 92 -9.19 8.13 -13.21
N LYS A 93 -9.03 8.81 -14.34
CA LYS A 93 -9.90 8.64 -15.49
C LYS A 93 -9.52 7.39 -16.30
N ASP A 94 -10.51 6.83 -17.00
CA ASP A 94 -10.29 5.65 -17.84
C ASP A 94 -9.18 5.87 -18.88
N GLU A 95 -9.14 7.04 -19.52
CA GLU A 95 -8.16 7.37 -20.56
C GLU A 95 -6.75 7.48 -19.99
N GLU A 96 -6.59 7.88 -18.73
CA GLU A 96 -5.29 7.92 -18.05
C GLU A 96 -4.79 6.50 -17.82
N LEU A 97 -5.64 5.59 -17.35
CA LEU A 97 -5.31 4.19 -17.10
C LEU A 97 -5.03 3.42 -18.39
N ILE A 98 -5.89 3.57 -19.40
CA ILE A 98 -5.74 2.94 -20.72
C ILE A 98 -4.37 3.27 -21.31
N ARG A 99 -3.98 4.55 -21.28
CA ARG A 99 -2.68 4.99 -21.80
C ARG A 99 -1.51 4.30 -21.09
N GLN A 100 -1.61 4.06 -19.79
CA GLN A 100 -0.57 3.36 -19.04
C GLN A 100 -0.58 1.86 -19.34
N PHE A 101 -1.75 1.25 -19.47
CA PHE A 101 -1.85 -0.16 -19.85
C PHE A 101 -1.28 -0.43 -21.24
N GLU A 102 -1.42 0.49 -22.20
CA GLU A 102 -0.74 0.41 -23.49
C GLU A 102 0.79 0.35 -23.36
N LYS A 103 1.36 1.14 -22.41
CA LYS A 103 2.81 1.12 -22.16
C LYS A 103 3.26 -0.18 -21.49
N VAL A 104 2.50 -0.68 -20.52
CA VAL A 104 2.78 -1.97 -19.89
C VAL A 104 2.74 -3.09 -20.93
N GLU A 105 1.72 -3.11 -21.82
CA GLU A 105 1.59 -4.08 -22.89
C GLU A 105 2.79 -4.07 -23.84
N ALA A 106 3.24 -2.89 -24.23
CA ALA A 106 4.40 -2.75 -25.10
C ALA A 106 5.71 -3.23 -24.44
N ALA A 107 5.85 -3.00 -23.11
CA ALA A 107 7.08 -3.32 -22.38
C ALA A 107 7.17 -4.79 -21.94
N ARG A 108 6.03 -5.47 -21.68
CA ARG A 108 6.06 -6.84 -21.17
C ARG A 108 6.55 -7.85 -22.24
N GLY A 109 6.30 -7.58 -23.53
CA GLY A 109 6.60 -8.53 -24.59
C GLY A 109 5.84 -9.84 -24.39
N GLU A 110 6.57 -10.97 -24.29
CA GLU A 110 5.99 -12.29 -24.04
C GLU A 110 5.81 -12.64 -22.55
N MET A 111 6.28 -11.77 -21.65
CA MET A 111 6.14 -12.01 -20.21
C MET A 111 4.66 -11.99 -19.81
N THR A 112 4.22 -13.02 -19.12
CA THR A 112 2.90 -13.05 -18.50
C THR A 112 2.94 -12.33 -17.17
N LEU A 113 1.89 -11.56 -16.86
CA LEU A 113 1.71 -10.82 -15.61
C LEU A 113 0.35 -11.18 -15.03
N SER A 114 0.28 -11.41 -13.73
CA SER A 114 -1.01 -11.56 -13.07
C SER A 114 -1.82 -10.26 -13.19
N TYR A 115 -3.13 -10.34 -13.01
CA TYR A 115 -4.02 -9.17 -13.03
C TYR A 115 -3.52 -8.06 -12.10
N PHE A 116 -3.11 -8.44 -10.90
CA PHE A 116 -2.62 -7.48 -9.91
C PHE A 116 -1.31 -6.82 -10.34
N GLU A 117 -0.33 -7.60 -10.80
CA GLU A 117 0.96 -7.09 -11.27
C GLU A 117 0.79 -6.12 -12.46
N TYR A 118 -0.01 -6.52 -13.44
CA TYR A 118 -0.23 -5.71 -14.64
C TYR A 118 -0.87 -4.38 -14.30
N THR A 119 -1.98 -4.44 -13.55
CA THR A 119 -2.73 -3.23 -13.19
C THR A 119 -1.92 -2.32 -12.27
N LEU A 120 -1.16 -2.88 -11.32
CA LEU A 120 -0.26 -2.12 -10.46
C LEU A 120 0.82 -1.38 -11.29
N LEU A 121 1.43 -2.03 -12.26
CA LEU A 121 2.42 -1.37 -13.15
C LEU A 121 1.83 -0.16 -13.87
N GLY A 122 0.61 -0.26 -14.38
CA GLY A 122 -0.09 0.88 -14.99
C GLY A 122 -0.34 2.02 -13.99
N ILE A 123 -0.70 1.67 -12.76
CA ILE A 123 -0.90 2.64 -11.67
C ILE A 123 0.40 3.34 -11.30
N LEU A 124 1.47 2.57 -11.12
CA LEU A 124 2.79 3.13 -10.77
C LEU A 124 3.33 4.04 -11.88
N LEU A 125 3.14 3.69 -13.16
CA LEU A 125 3.46 4.55 -14.30
C LEU A 125 2.69 5.87 -14.24
N LEU A 126 1.38 5.81 -13.98
CA LEU A 126 0.56 7.00 -13.87
C LEU A 126 1.06 7.92 -12.77
N PHE A 127 1.41 7.36 -11.59
CA PHE A 127 1.96 8.15 -10.49
C PHE A 127 3.34 8.74 -10.82
N ALA A 128 4.20 7.97 -11.50
CA ALA A 128 5.54 8.44 -11.89
C ALA A 128 5.50 9.57 -12.94
N GLU A 129 4.44 9.67 -13.72
CA GLU A 129 4.21 10.76 -14.69
C GLU A 129 3.66 12.04 -14.05
N LYS A 130 3.15 11.96 -12.83
CA LYS A 130 2.60 13.13 -12.13
C LYS A 130 3.66 13.73 -11.21
N ASP A 131 3.60 15.04 -11.04
CA ASP A 131 4.43 15.75 -10.06
C ASP A 131 3.78 15.63 -8.68
N LEU A 132 4.03 14.50 -8.01
CA LEU A 132 3.46 14.16 -6.72
C LEU A 132 4.46 14.41 -5.60
N ASP A 133 3.97 14.96 -4.49
CA ASP A 133 4.76 15.15 -3.26
C ASP A 133 4.83 13.87 -2.42
N ALA A 134 3.88 12.95 -2.61
CA ALA A 134 3.88 11.65 -1.92
C ALA A 134 3.09 10.59 -2.70
N VAL A 135 3.44 9.32 -2.47
CA VAL A 135 2.69 8.15 -2.96
C VAL A 135 2.36 7.24 -1.79
N VAL A 136 1.11 6.75 -1.72
CA VAL A 136 0.61 5.81 -0.72
C VAL A 136 0.19 4.54 -1.42
N LEU A 137 0.78 3.41 -1.01
CA LEU A 137 0.55 2.11 -1.63
C LEU A 137 0.04 1.11 -0.61
N GLU A 138 -1.14 0.54 -0.86
CA GLU A 138 -1.70 -0.54 -0.07
C GLU A 138 -1.18 -1.89 -0.57
N ILE A 139 -0.68 -2.73 0.35
CA ILE A 139 -0.35 -4.13 0.10
C ILE A 139 -1.64 -4.92 -0.17
N GLY A 140 -1.67 -5.65 -1.27
CA GLY A 140 -2.82 -6.49 -1.62
C GLY A 140 -2.91 -7.74 -0.74
N LEU A 141 -1.81 -8.49 -0.64
CA LEU A 141 -1.77 -9.77 0.08
C LEU A 141 -0.43 -10.00 0.79
N GLY A 142 -0.48 -10.26 2.09
CA GLY A 142 0.72 -10.59 2.87
C GLY A 142 1.66 -9.41 3.06
N GLY A 143 2.73 -9.38 2.31
CA GLY A 143 3.76 -8.34 2.31
C GLY A 143 4.99 -8.78 1.51
N ARG A 144 5.70 -9.79 1.97
CA ARG A 144 7.00 -10.22 1.43
C ARG A 144 7.03 -10.42 -0.09
N LEU A 145 6.06 -11.11 -0.64
CA LEU A 145 5.98 -11.45 -2.07
C LEU A 145 4.87 -10.69 -2.79
N ASP A 146 4.31 -9.66 -2.16
CA ASP A 146 3.32 -8.80 -2.80
C ASP A 146 4.00 -7.89 -3.83
N ALA A 147 3.35 -7.70 -4.97
CA ALA A 147 3.87 -6.88 -6.06
C ALA A 147 4.21 -5.44 -5.63
N VAL A 148 3.42 -4.85 -4.72
CA VAL A 148 3.68 -3.52 -4.14
C VAL A 148 5.03 -3.46 -3.42
N ASN A 149 5.48 -4.56 -2.83
CA ASN A 149 6.72 -4.62 -2.07
C ASN A 149 8.00 -4.48 -2.93
N THR A 150 7.86 -4.46 -4.25
CA THR A 150 8.96 -4.13 -5.17
C THR A 150 9.27 -2.64 -5.23
N VAL A 151 8.35 -1.79 -4.76
CA VAL A 151 8.57 -0.35 -4.65
C VAL A 151 9.22 -0.04 -3.30
N GLU A 152 10.30 0.73 -3.34
CA GLU A 152 11.06 1.03 -2.12
C GLU A 152 10.33 2.08 -1.26
N PRO A 153 9.89 1.75 -0.04
CA PRO A 153 9.18 2.66 0.83
C PRO A 153 10.11 3.65 1.54
N SER A 154 9.60 4.84 1.83
CA SER A 154 10.19 5.78 2.78
C SER A 154 9.70 5.52 4.21
N VAL A 155 8.45 5.07 4.34
CA VAL A 155 7.81 4.68 5.60
C VAL A 155 6.94 3.46 5.33
N SER A 156 6.97 2.47 6.23
CA SER A 156 6.10 1.30 6.17
C SER A 156 5.20 1.20 7.40
N VAL A 157 3.94 0.84 7.17
CA VAL A 157 2.93 0.73 8.23
C VAL A 157 2.30 -0.66 8.20
N ILE A 158 2.29 -1.36 9.33
CA ILE A 158 1.45 -2.55 9.56
C ILE A 158 0.31 -2.12 10.49
N THR A 159 -0.93 -2.24 10.01
CA THR A 159 -2.12 -1.78 10.73
C THR A 159 -2.55 -2.76 11.82
N SER A 160 -2.73 -4.02 11.48
CA SER A 160 -3.09 -5.10 12.40
C SER A 160 -2.64 -6.44 11.86
N ILE A 161 -2.51 -7.45 12.74
CA ILE A 161 -2.13 -8.81 12.36
C ILE A 161 -3.15 -9.78 12.93
N GLY A 162 -4.04 -10.27 12.07
CA GLY A 162 -5.04 -11.30 12.35
C GLY A 162 -4.84 -12.53 11.46
N ILE A 163 -5.55 -13.60 11.77
CA ILE A 163 -5.56 -14.81 10.94
C ILE A 163 -6.43 -14.56 9.71
N ASP A 164 -5.78 -14.54 8.55
CA ASP A 164 -6.42 -14.35 7.26
C ASP A 164 -5.54 -14.94 6.15
N HIS A 165 -6.13 -15.24 4.99
CA HIS A 165 -5.43 -15.79 3.82
C HIS A 165 -4.51 -16.97 4.16
N THR A 166 -4.97 -17.90 5.00
CA THR A 166 -4.15 -18.97 5.56
C THR A 166 -3.52 -19.91 4.53
N ALA A 167 -4.13 -20.03 3.35
CA ALA A 167 -3.56 -20.78 2.23
C ALA A 167 -2.23 -20.21 1.70
N TYR A 168 -1.96 -18.93 1.93
CA TYR A 168 -0.78 -18.22 1.44
C TYR A 168 0.19 -17.79 2.55
N LEU A 169 -0.36 -17.38 3.71
CA LEU A 169 0.41 -16.72 4.76
C LEU A 169 0.69 -17.62 5.97
N GLY A 170 0.11 -18.83 5.97
CA GLY A 170 0.19 -19.75 7.11
C GLY A 170 -0.96 -19.54 8.10
N THR A 171 -1.00 -20.39 9.12
CA THR A 171 -2.16 -20.55 10.03
C THR A 171 -1.96 -19.87 11.39
N THR A 172 -0.83 -19.20 11.63
CA THR A 172 -0.52 -18.55 12.90
C THR A 172 -0.27 -17.05 12.71
N ARG A 173 -0.49 -16.27 13.78
CA ARG A 173 -0.17 -14.84 13.76
C ARG A 173 1.34 -14.60 13.54
N GLU A 174 2.19 -15.51 14.01
CA GLU A 174 3.63 -15.46 13.84
C GLU A 174 4.03 -15.58 12.37
N SER A 175 3.46 -16.54 11.63
CA SER A 175 3.73 -16.71 10.20
C SER A 175 3.22 -15.52 9.39
N ILE A 176 2.01 -15.04 9.70
CA ILE A 176 1.41 -13.89 9.04
C ILE A 176 2.17 -12.60 9.35
N GLY A 177 2.60 -12.43 10.60
CA GLY A 177 3.41 -11.29 11.04
C GLY A 177 4.76 -11.25 10.34
N TRP A 178 5.40 -12.42 10.19
CA TRP A 178 6.65 -12.55 9.45
C TRP A 178 6.48 -12.12 7.98
N GLU A 179 5.45 -12.61 7.28
CA GLU A 179 5.17 -12.20 5.90
C GLU A 179 4.93 -10.69 5.77
N LYS A 180 4.16 -10.11 6.71
CA LYS A 180 3.86 -8.68 6.68
C LYS A 180 5.06 -7.81 7.02
N ALA A 181 5.91 -8.23 7.95
CA ALA A 181 7.08 -7.45 8.37
C ALA A 181 8.09 -7.20 7.24
N HIS A 182 8.08 -8.02 6.18
CA HIS A 182 8.97 -7.86 5.04
C HIS A 182 8.70 -6.61 4.17
N ILE A 183 7.69 -5.80 4.49
CA ILE A 183 7.54 -4.46 3.91
C ILE A 183 8.47 -3.43 4.58
N TYR A 184 9.06 -3.75 5.73
CA TYR A 184 9.99 -2.89 6.44
C TYR A 184 11.34 -2.82 5.74
N ARG A 185 12.07 -1.72 5.94
CA ARG A 185 13.41 -1.50 5.35
C ARG A 185 14.41 -1.03 6.40
N SER A 186 15.64 -1.39 6.21
CA SER A 186 16.77 -0.98 7.06
C SER A 186 16.88 0.54 7.16
N GLY A 187 17.03 1.06 8.37
CA GLY A 187 17.18 2.50 8.64
C GLY A 187 15.96 3.34 8.26
N LYS A 188 14.78 2.72 8.03
CA LYS A 188 13.54 3.44 7.72
C LYS A 188 12.52 3.28 8.84
N PRO A 189 11.63 4.27 9.03
CA PRO A 189 10.52 4.15 9.95
C PRO A 189 9.60 2.98 9.61
N ALA A 190 9.39 2.10 10.59
CA ALA A 190 8.55 0.91 10.53
C ALA A 190 7.48 1.03 11.62
N ILE A 191 6.24 1.32 11.25
CA ILE A 191 5.15 1.55 12.21
C ILE A 191 4.34 0.27 12.34
N CYS A 192 4.07 -0.15 13.58
CA CYS A 192 3.18 -1.25 13.89
C CYS A 192 2.04 -0.75 14.79
N ALA A 193 0.81 -0.77 14.27
CA ALA A 193 -0.39 -0.37 15.01
C ALA A 193 -1.10 -1.56 15.69
N ASP A 194 -0.50 -2.75 15.67
CA ASP A 194 -0.93 -3.88 16.49
C ASP A 194 -0.34 -3.73 17.91
N ALA A 195 -1.20 -3.65 18.91
CA ALA A 195 -0.75 -3.44 20.30
C ALA A 195 -0.01 -4.68 20.90
N ASN A 196 -0.24 -5.85 20.32
CA ASN A 196 0.42 -7.10 20.68
C ASN A 196 0.98 -7.78 19.43
N PRO A 197 1.96 -7.19 18.75
CA PRO A 197 2.49 -7.75 17.52
C PRO A 197 3.11 -9.13 17.78
N PRO A 198 2.98 -10.07 16.84
CA PRO A 198 3.75 -11.32 16.89
C PRO A 198 5.23 -11.02 17.01
N ILE A 199 5.94 -11.84 17.78
CA ILE A 199 7.37 -11.65 18.02
C ILE A 199 8.20 -11.60 16.71
N THR A 200 7.73 -12.27 15.67
CA THR A 200 8.36 -12.29 14.35
C THR A 200 8.46 -10.91 13.70
N VAL A 201 7.54 -9.99 14.01
CA VAL A 201 7.58 -8.60 13.53
C VAL A 201 8.75 -7.84 14.16
N GLU A 202 8.90 -7.94 15.49
CA GLU A 202 9.99 -7.29 16.22
C GLU A 202 11.34 -7.91 15.81
N GLN A 203 11.42 -9.23 15.75
CA GLN A 203 12.63 -9.95 15.33
C GLN A 203 13.09 -9.59 13.92
N TYR A 204 12.14 -9.45 12.97
CA TYR A 204 12.49 -9.07 11.62
C TYR A 204 12.96 -7.63 11.54
N ALA A 205 12.25 -6.69 12.19
CA ALA A 205 12.63 -5.28 12.24
C ALA A 205 14.03 -5.10 12.84
N ASP A 206 14.33 -5.80 13.94
CA ASP A 206 15.63 -5.79 14.61
C ASP A 206 16.73 -6.37 13.70
N LYS A 207 16.45 -7.51 13.07
CA LYS A 207 17.39 -8.19 12.16
C LYS A 207 17.84 -7.29 11.01
N ILE A 208 16.93 -6.48 10.45
CA ILE A 208 17.25 -5.60 9.32
C ILE A 208 17.66 -4.19 9.75
N GLY A 209 17.56 -3.86 11.05
CA GLY A 209 17.85 -2.52 11.57
C GLY A 209 16.79 -1.48 11.14
N ALA A 210 15.51 -1.84 11.09
CA ALA A 210 14.42 -0.89 10.86
C ALA A 210 14.11 -0.09 12.13
N GLU A 211 13.66 1.16 11.98
CA GLU A 211 13.25 2.00 13.11
C GLU A 211 11.82 1.63 13.55
N LEU A 212 11.66 0.55 14.30
CA LEU A 212 10.34 0.03 14.69
C LEU A 212 9.67 0.90 15.75
N LEU A 213 8.47 1.36 15.45
CA LEU A 213 7.59 2.10 16.35
C LEU A 213 6.29 1.33 16.55
N VAL A 214 6.06 0.84 17.77
CA VAL A 214 4.87 0.03 18.12
C VAL A 214 3.92 0.88 18.97
N ILE A 215 2.62 0.80 18.64
CA ILE A 215 1.57 1.44 19.42
C ILE A 215 1.56 0.90 20.85
N GLY A 216 1.32 1.78 21.83
CA GLY A 216 1.38 1.45 23.26
C GLY A 216 2.79 1.40 23.85
N LYS A 217 3.84 1.29 23.01
CA LYS A 217 5.25 1.33 23.43
C LYS A 217 5.92 2.66 23.06
N ASN A 218 5.90 3.01 21.79
CA ASN A 218 6.60 4.19 21.24
C ASN A 218 5.69 5.37 20.98
N PHE A 219 4.41 5.10 20.74
CA PHE A 219 3.36 6.10 20.59
C PHE A 219 2.04 5.56 21.14
N ARG A 220 1.15 6.46 21.51
CA ARG A 220 -0.19 6.12 21.99
C ARG A 220 -1.18 7.24 21.68
N PHE A 221 -2.44 6.93 21.82
CA PHE A 221 -3.52 7.90 21.77
C PHE A 221 -4.45 7.73 22.98
N GLU A 222 -5.16 8.81 23.32
CA GLU A 222 -6.15 8.84 24.39
C GLU A 222 -7.41 9.54 23.89
N HIS A 223 -8.57 8.93 24.09
CA HIS A 223 -9.86 9.50 23.75
C HIS A 223 -10.37 10.42 24.87
N ASN A 224 -10.79 11.62 24.50
CA ASN A 224 -11.54 12.54 25.34
C ASN A 224 -13.03 12.40 25.04
N HIS A 225 -13.70 11.50 25.73
CA HIS A 225 -15.11 11.18 25.45
C HIS A 225 -16.04 12.37 25.71
N SER A 226 -15.73 13.26 26.72
CA SER A 226 -16.52 14.47 27.03
C SER A 226 -16.53 15.45 25.86
N ASP A 227 -15.40 15.66 25.21
CA ASP A 227 -15.20 16.74 24.26
C ASP A 227 -15.20 16.24 22.80
N LYS A 228 -15.40 14.93 22.59
CA LYS A 228 -15.32 14.26 21.30
C LYS A 228 -14.01 14.57 20.56
N THR A 229 -12.91 14.56 21.31
CA THR A 229 -11.56 14.77 20.79
C THR A 229 -10.66 13.62 21.18
N TRP A 230 -9.46 13.61 20.64
CA TRP A 230 -8.42 12.68 21.04
C TRP A 230 -7.06 13.36 21.10
N ASN A 231 -6.14 12.75 21.84
CA ASN A 231 -4.76 13.22 21.98
C ASN A 231 -3.82 12.14 21.42
N PHE A 232 -2.77 12.57 20.75
CA PHE A 232 -1.67 11.73 20.32
C PHE A 232 -0.42 12.05 21.12
N TYR A 233 0.33 11.01 21.49
CA TYR A 233 1.60 11.09 22.17
C TYR A 233 2.63 10.23 21.45
N GLY A 234 3.73 10.81 21.03
CA GLY A 234 4.82 10.12 20.35
C GLY A 234 6.17 10.71 20.72
N SER A 235 7.25 10.05 20.30
CA SER A 235 8.63 10.48 20.64
C SER A 235 9.01 11.86 20.08
N ARG A 236 8.31 12.34 19.07
CA ARG A 236 8.54 13.66 18.44
C ARG A 236 7.63 14.76 18.98
N GLY A 237 6.82 14.47 19.98
CA GLY A 237 5.90 15.43 20.61
C GLY A 237 4.49 14.88 20.77
N GLU A 238 3.60 15.76 21.18
CA GLU A 238 2.19 15.47 21.40
C GLU A 238 1.30 16.41 20.57
N LEU A 239 0.14 15.89 20.16
CA LEU A 239 -0.93 16.66 19.56
C LEU A 239 -2.16 16.49 20.43
N ARG A 240 -2.79 17.59 20.82
CA ARG A 240 -3.94 17.59 21.76
C ARG A 240 -5.20 18.10 21.08
N ASN A 241 -6.33 17.66 21.61
CA ASN A 241 -7.67 18.09 21.19
C ASN A 241 -7.93 17.93 19.68
N LEU A 242 -7.38 16.87 19.11
CA LEU A 242 -7.64 16.54 17.71
C LEU A 242 -9.12 16.16 17.56
N PRO A 243 -9.80 16.58 16.49
CA PRO A 243 -11.17 16.16 16.25
C PRO A 243 -11.22 14.65 15.98
N LEU A 244 -12.28 13.98 16.43
CA LEU A 244 -12.48 12.58 16.08
C LEU A 244 -12.62 12.43 14.56
N PRO A 245 -11.98 11.42 13.96
CA PRO A 245 -12.17 11.12 12.55
C PRO A 245 -13.62 10.72 12.28
N THR A 246 -14.09 11.01 11.08
CA THR A 246 -15.43 10.59 10.64
C THR A 246 -15.52 9.11 10.31
N MET A 247 -14.37 8.45 10.14
CA MET A 247 -14.31 7.00 9.95
C MET A 247 -14.45 6.29 11.29
N SER A 248 -15.36 5.32 11.34
CA SER A 248 -15.47 4.40 12.47
C SER A 248 -14.56 3.19 12.23
N GLY A 249 -13.82 2.79 13.24
CA GLY A 249 -13.00 1.60 13.28
C GLY A 249 -12.78 1.19 14.74
N GLU A 250 -12.55 -0.11 14.98
CA GLU A 250 -12.11 -0.61 16.28
C GLU A 250 -10.63 -0.35 16.50
#